data_0783c5cce17f30ac444db91198484539
#
_entry.id   0783c5cce17f30ac444db91198484539
#
_cell.length_a   1.000
_cell.length_b   1.000
_cell.length_c   1.000
_cell.angle_alpha   90.00
_cell.angle_beta   90.00
_cell.angle_gamma   90.00
#
_symmetry.space_group_name_H-M   'P 1'
#
loop_
_entity.id
_entity.type
_entity.pdbx_description
1 polymer ?
#
loop_
_entity_poly.entity_id
_entity_poly.type
_entity_poly.pdbx_seq_one_letter_code
_entity_poly.pdbx_strand_id
1 'polypeptide(L)'
;LQLLAHKALLPYHDMRTISLTGRPWKALDEALISGETLIGSLTDREKTPASIAARMQAYGYANYRMIVGEQLGNEEETVAEYSVEEAMERHFRMPNCVILKRITVRERSFGIPEEQFELLDGRANMITKMPVRLLSLSLLDLRNRSVMWDVGFCTGSVSIEAKLQFPHLDIVAFEKREAGRQLMETNSHRFGCPGITTVIGDFLDI
;
A
#
# COMPACT_ATOMS: atom_id res chain seq x y z
N LEU A 1 -6.41 -19.24 8.12
CA LEU A 1 -7.11 -17.96 8.34
C LEU A 1 -8.47 -18.18 9.02
N GLN A 2 -9.30 -19.13 8.58
CA GLN A 2 -10.60 -19.41 9.23
C GLN A 2 -10.44 -19.72 10.72
N LEU A 3 -9.47 -20.57 11.08
CA LEU A 3 -9.19 -20.91 12.48
C LEU A 3 -8.76 -19.67 13.29
N LEU A 4 -7.91 -18.81 12.70
CA LEU A 4 -7.50 -17.55 13.34
C LEU A 4 -8.69 -16.61 13.54
N ALA A 5 -9.54 -16.44 12.53
CA ALA A 5 -10.75 -15.61 12.61
C ALA A 5 -11.71 -16.12 13.70
N HIS A 6 -11.91 -17.45 13.79
CA HIS A 6 -12.73 -18.06 14.81
C HIS A 6 -12.18 -17.79 16.21
N LYS A 7 -10.87 -18.00 16.42
CA LYS A 7 -10.21 -17.73 17.73
C LYS A 7 -10.22 -16.25 18.13
N ALA A 8 -10.15 -15.36 17.15
CA ALA A 8 -10.24 -13.93 17.34
C ALA A 8 -11.68 -13.38 17.42
N LEU A 9 -12.68 -14.25 17.32
CA LEU A 9 -14.11 -13.90 17.29
C LEU A 9 -14.45 -12.87 16.18
N LEU A 10 -13.85 -13.04 15.00
CA LEU A 10 -14.05 -12.16 13.85
C LEU A 10 -14.86 -12.83 12.74
N PRO A 11 -15.73 -12.08 12.01
CA PRO A 11 -16.52 -12.62 10.91
C PRO A 11 -15.62 -12.93 9.71
N TYR A 12 -15.43 -14.21 9.39
CA TYR A 12 -14.59 -14.63 8.28
C TYR A 12 -15.15 -14.25 6.91
N HIS A 13 -16.48 -14.24 6.75
CA HIS A 13 -17.15 -13.95 5.48
C HIS A 13 -16.96 -12.50 5.00
N ASP A 14 -16.72 -11.57 5.91
CA ASP A 14 -16.47 -10.14 5.59
C ASP A 14 -14.98 -9.85 5.37
N MET A 15 -14.13 -10.86 5.47
CA MET A 15 -12.68 -10.68 5.40
C MET A 15 -12.18 -10.78 3.96
N ARG A 16 -11.47 -9.75 3.49
CA ARG A 16 -10.70 -9.87 2.26
C ARG A 16 -9.49 -10.77 2.50
N THR A 17 -9.52 -11.97 1.94
CA THR A 17 -8.43 -12.93 2.08
C THR A 17 -7.42 -12.75 0.96
N ILE A 18 -6.14 -12.67 1.32
CA ILE A 18 -5.02 -12.54 0.40
C ILE A 18 -3.94 -13.59 0.73
N SER A 19 -3.06 -13.84 -0.21
CA SER A 19 -1.86 -14.65 0.02
C SER A 19 -0.63 -13.87 -0.42
N LEU A 20 0.32 -13.72 0.49
CA LEU A 20 1.63 -13.14 0.20
C LEU A 20 2.69 -14.22 -0.05
N THR A 21 2.36 -15.50 0.12
CA THR A 21 3.29 -16.62 -0.07
C THR A 21 3.81 -16.67 -1.50
N GLY A 22 5.08 -16.32 -1.70
CA GLY A 22 5.72 -16.27 -3.02
C GLY A 22 5.11 -15.23 -3.98
N ARG A 23 4.35 -14.24 -3.48
CA ARG A 23 3.63 -13.26 -4.30
C ARG A 23 4.09 -11.83 -3.98
N PRO A 24 3.93 -10.87 -4.92
CA PRO A 24 4.23 -9.45 -4.66
C PRO A 24 3.29 -8.85 -3.62
N TRP A 25 3.64 -7.68 -3.09
CA TRP A 25 2.86 -6.92 -2.13
C TRP A 25 1.51 -6.40 -2.66
N LYS A 26 1.29 -6.45 -3.97
CA LYS A 26 0.17 -5.82 -4.68
C LYS A 26 -1.19 -6.05 -3.99
N ALA A 27 -1.53 -7.29 -3.64
CA ALA A 27 -2.81 -7.61 -3.03
C ALA A 27 -2.99 -6.94 -1.64
N LEU A 28 -1.92 -6.83 -0.85
CA LEU A 28 -1.92 -6.12 0.42
C LEU A 28 -2.05 -4.61 0.19
N ASP A 29 -1.28 -4.06 -0.73
CA ASP A 29 -1.29 -2.64 -1.08
C ASP A 29 -2.68 -2.19 -1.52
N GLU A 30 -3.31 -2.95 -2.41
CA GLU A 30 -4.69 -2.71 -2.84
C GLU A 30 -5.68 -2.72 -1.67
N ALA A 31 -5.59 -3.72 -0.79
CA ALA A 31 -6.49 -3.86 0.35
C ALA A 31 -6.32 -2.70 1.35
N LEU A 32 -5.08 -2.28 1.61
CA LEU A 32 -4.77 -1.13 2.47
C LEU A 32 -5.24 0.19 1.85
N ILE A 33 -4.99 0.41 0.56
CA ILE A 33 -5.45 1.61 -0.15
C ILE A 33 -6.98 1.65 -0.19
N SER A 34 -7.65 0.54 -0.46
CA SER A 34 -9.12 0.45 -0.45
C SER A 34 -9.72 0.62 0.95
N GLY A 35 -8.89 0.52 2.00
CA GLY A 35 -9.34 0.68 3.38
C GLY A 35 -10.26 -0.46 3.82
N GLU A 36 -9.94 -1.70 3.45
CA GLU A 36 -10.70 -2.87 3.87
C GLU A 36 -10.79 -2.97 5.39
N THR A 37 -11.95 -3.37 5.90
CA THR A 37 -12.17 -3.46 7.35
C THR A 37 -11.40 -4.61 7.98
N LEU A 38 -11.38 -5.75 7.30
CA LEU A 38 -10.64 -6.95 7.70
C LEU A 38 -9.85 -7.50 6.51
N ILE A 39 -8.54 -7.69 6.71
CA ILE A 39 -7.66 -8.29 5.71
C ILE A 39 -6.98 -9.50 6.35
N GLY A 40 -7.26 -10.70 5.85
CA GLY A 40 -6.57 -11.92 6.27
C GLY A 40 -5.48 -12.29 5.29
N SER A 41 -4.24 -12.45 5.75
CA SER A 41 -3.10 -12.78 4.91
C SER A 41 -2.41 -14.08 5.33
N LEU A 42 -2.15 -14.92 4.33
CA LEU A 42 -1.12 -15.96 4.44
C LEU A 42 0.25 -15.31 4.23
N THR A 43 1.21 -15.78 5.00
CA THR A 43 2.59 -15.26 5.08
C THR A 43 3.60 -16.27 4.54
N ASP A 44 4.85 -15.86 4.39
CA ASP A 44 5.99 -16.71 4.10
C ASP A 44 7.24 -16.27 4.89
N ARG A 45 8.42 -16.79 4.53
CA ARG A 45 9.68 -16.49 5.24
C ARG A 45 10.18 -15.07 5.02
N GLU A 46 9.78 -14.40 3.93
CA GLU A 46 10.15 -13.02 3.60
C GLU A 46 9.05 -12.04 4.02
N LYS A 47 7.79 -12.40 3.70
CA LYS A 47 6.61 -11.61 4.04
C LYS A 47 6.00 -12.13 5.34
N THR A 48 6.76 -11.90 6.41
CA THR A 48 6.39 -12.21 7.79
C THR A 48 5.40 -11.16 8.34
N PRO A 49 4.73 -11.43 9.47
CA PRO A 49 3.92 -10.40 10.13
C PRO A 49 4.73 -9.12 10.45
N ALA A 50 6.01 -9.24 10.81
CA ALA A 50 6.89 -8.09 11.06
C ALA A 50 7.18 -7.28 9.79
N SER A 51 7.46 -7.93 8.64
CA SER A 51 7.68 -7.21 7.38
C SER A 51 6.40 -6.58 6.82
N ILE A 52 5.23 -7.20 7.07
CA ILE A 52 3.92 -6.58 6.80
C ILE A 52 3.77 -5.32 7.64
N ALA A 53 4.05 -5.39 8.95
CA ALA A 53 4.00 -4.26 9.87
C ALA A 53 4.95 -3.13 9.44
N ALA A 54 6.19 -3.45 9.09
CA ALA A 54 7.18 -2.48 8.60
C ALA A 54 6.69 -1.76 7.33
N ARG A 55 6.09 -2.51 6.38
CA ARG A 55 5.48 -1.92 5.19
C ARG A 55 4.30 -1.00 5.55
N MET A 56 3.43 -1.45 6.43
CA MET A 56 2.30 -0.64 6.90
C MET A 56 2.76 0.64 7.58
N GLN A 57 3.78 0.57 8.44
CA GLN A 57 4.36 1.74 9.10
C GLN A 57 4.97 2.72 8.11
N ALA A 58 5.73 2.25 7.11
CA ALA A 58 6.34 3.10 6.09
C ALA A 58 5.31 3.93 5.30
N TYR A 59 4.11 3.38 5.08
CA TYR A 59 3.03 4.07 4.36
C TYR A 59 1.94 4.64 5.29
N GLY A 60 2.19 4.69 6.61
CA GLY A 60 1.30 5.32 7.59
C GLY A 60 -0.02 4.61 7.81
N TYR A 61 -0.03 3.28 7.80
CA TYR A 61 -1.20 2.43 8.08
C TYR A 61 -1.25 1.94 9.55
N ALA A 62 -0.87 2.78 10.51
CA ALA A 62 -1.01 2.48 11.93
C ALA A 62 -2.48 2.42 12.41
N ASN A 63 -3.43 2.70 11.51
CA ASN A 63 -4.87 2.62 11.77
C ASN A 63 -5.45 1.19 11.73
N TYR A 64 -4.61 0.18 11.83
CA TYR A 64 -4.97 -1.23 11.96
C TYR A 64 -4.38 -1.84 13.23
N ARG A 65 -5.06 -2.86 13.77
CA ARG A 65 -4.49 -3.84 14.68
C ARG A 65 -4.13 -5.10 13.92
N MET A 66 -3.09 -5.78 14.38
CA MET A 66 -2.58 -7.00 13.77
C MET A 66 -2.83 -8.19 14.70
N ILE A 67 -3.68 -9.13 14.31
CA ILE A 67 -3.94 -10.36 15.02
C ILE A 67 -3.12 -11.44 14.34
N VAL A 68 -2.12 -11.96 15.05
CA VAL A 68 -1.20 -12.97 14.51
C VAL A 68 -1.49 -14.32 15.15
N GLY A 69 -1.65 -15.32 14.27
CA GLY A 69 -1.73 -16.72 14.68
C GLY A 69 -0.47 -17.46 14.27
N GLU A 70 0.22 -18.05 15.27
CA GLU A 70 1.42 -18.85 15.07
C GLU A 70 1.11 -20.30 15.35
N GLN A 71 1.60 -21.23 14.50
CA GLN A 71 1.49 -22.68 14.68
C GLN A 71 0.07 -23.19 14.96
N LEU A 72 -0.93 -22.54 14.35
CA LEU A 72 -2.35 -22.82 14.58
C LEU A 72 -2.68 -24.31 14.36
N GLY A 73 -3.37 -24.90 15.33
CA GLY A 73 -3.73 -26.32 15.35
C GLY A 73 -2.68 -27.24 15.96
N ASN A 74 -1.54 -26.72 16.43
CA ASN A 74 -0.50 -27.44 17.16
C ASN A 74 -0.57 -27.15 18.67
N GLU A 75 0.15 -27.94 19.46
CA GLU A 75 0.21 -27.74 20.93
C GLU A 75 0.82 -26.38 21.33
N GLU A 76 1.73 -25.86 20.50
CA GLU A 76 2.39 -24.59 20.73
C GLU A 76 1.70 -23.39 20.06
N GLU A 77 0.43 -23.55 19.66
CA GLU A 77 -0.28 -22.45 19.00
C GLU A 77 -0.38 -21.21 19.90
N THR A 78 -0.22 -20.05 19.26
CA THR A 78 -0.49 -18.77 19.90
C THR A 78 -1.33 -17.88 19.00
N VAL A 79 -2.20 -17.10 19.64
CA VAL A 79 -2.98 -16.04 18.99
C VAL A 79 -2.86 -14.79 19.85
N ALA A 80 -2.35 -13.72 19.29
CA ALA A 80 -2.22 -12.46 20.00
C ALA A 80 -2.44 -11.25 19.07
N GLU A 81 -2.88 -10.15 19.67
CA GLU A 81 -3.11 -8.87 19.00
C GLU A 81 -1.96 -7.92 19.30
N TYR A 82 -1.52 -7.19 18.29
CA TYR A 82 -0.42 -6.23 18.33
C TYR A 82 -0.82 -4.92 17.64
N SER A 83 -0.19 -3.83 18.07
CA SER A 83 -0.12 -2.64 17.20
C SER A 83 0.84 -2.90 16.04
N VAL A 84 0.84 -2.02 15.05
CA VAL A 84 1.77 -2.11 13.90
C VAL A 84 3.21 -1.97 14.40
N GLU A 85 3.45 -1.04 15.32
CA GLU A 85 4.76 -0.79 15.92
C GLU A 85 5.27 -2.00 16.71
N GLU A 86 4.42 -2.59 17.55
CA GLU A 86 4.76 -3.78 18.32
C GLU A 86 5.09 -4.98 17.43
N ALA A 87 4.30 -5.18 16.36
CA ALA A 87 4.50 -6.29 15.44
C ALA A 87 5.80 -6.16 14.62
N MET A 88 6.21 -4.92 14.31
CA MET A 88 7.44 -4.65 13.57
C MET A 88 8.70 -5.11 14.31
N GLU A 89 8.69 -4.99 15.64
CA GLU A 89 9.83 -5.32 16.51
C GLU A 89 9.88 -6.81 16.95
N ARG A 90 8.90 -7.63 16.49
CA ARG A 90 8.78 -9.02 16.93
C ARG A 90 9.27 -10.02 15.91
N HIS A 91 9.78 -11.13 16.43
CA HIS A 91 9.97 -12.35 15.64
C HIS A 91 8.77 -13.29 15.85
N PHE A 92 8.23 -13.80 14.75
CA PHE A 92 7.07 -14.70 14.75
C PHE A 92 7.47 -16.10 14.26
N ARG A 93 7.01 -17.12 15.01
CA ARG A 93 7.27 -18.52 14.67
C ARG A 93 6.47 -18.95 13.43
N MET A 94 7.04 -19.78 12.60
CA MET A 94 6.37 -20.36 11.42
C MET A 94 5.76 -21.72 11.76
N PRO A 95 4.66 -22.15 11.12
CA PRO A 95 3.83 -21.37 10.19
C PRO A 95 3.00 -20.32 10.92
N ASN A 96 2.77 -19.19 10.26
CA ASN A 96 1.91 -18.14 10.83
C ASN A 96 0.99 -17.53 9.75
N CYS A 97 0.00 -16.79 10.21
CA CYS A 97 -0.85 -15.96 9.37
C CYS A 97 -1.32 -14.74 10.18
N VAL A 98 -1.80 -13.72 9.50
CA VAL A 98 -2.19 -12.46 10.14
C VAL A 98 -3.58 -12.02 9.68
N ILE A 99 -4.34 -11.41 10.59
CA ILE A 99 -5.54 -10.64 10.29
C ILE A 99 -5.26 -9.18 10.67
N LEU A 100 -5.44 -8.29 9.72
CA LEU A 100 -5.39 -6.85 9.94
C LEU A 100 -6.83 -6.37 10.16
N LYS A 101 -7.10 -5.77 11.32
CA LYS A 101 -8.39 -5.21 11.70
C LYS A 101 -8.29 -3.70 11.75
N ARG A 102 -9.02 -3.01 10.85
CA ARG A 102 -9.05 -1.55 10.83
C ARG A 102 -9.73 -1.01 12.09
N ILE A 103 -9.06 -0.09 12.80
CA ILE A 103 -9.58 0.56 14.01
C ILE A 103 -10.15 1.95 13.73
N THR A 104 -9.58 2.66 12.74
CA THR A 104 -10.09 3.97 12.30
C THR A 104 -10.06 4.08 10.79
N VAL A 105 -10.93 4.90 10.24
CA VAL A 105 -10.94 5.21 8.81
C VAL A 105 -9.83 6.21 8.53
N ARG A 106 -9.02 5.95 7.49
CA ARG A 106 -8.09 6.93 6.95
C ARG A 106 -8.85 7.79 5.93
N GLU A 107 -9.09 9.03 6.27
CA GLU A 107 -9.68 9.97 5.33
C GLU A 107 -8.72 10.27 4.18
N ARG A 108 -9.27 10.38 2.97
CA ARG A 108 -8.53 10.72 1.76
C ARG A 108 -9.32 11.72 0.95
N SER A 109 -8.68 12.81 0.58
CA SER A 109 -9.26 13.76 -0.34
C SER A 109 -9.23 13.21 -1.76
N PHE A 110 -10.28 13.44 -2.53
CA PHE A 110 -10.24 13.37 -3.98
C PHE A 110 -9.77 14.73 -4.49
N GLY A 111 -8.63 14.75 -5.17
CA GLY A 111 -7.93 15.98 -5.48
C GLY A 111 -7.01 16.42 -4.34
N ILE A 112 -5.75 16.01 -4.40
CA ILE A 112 -4.74 16.39 -3.42
C ILE A 112 -4.18 17.77 -3.81
N PRO A 113 -4.25 18.79 -2.92
CA PRO A 113 -3.66 20.10 -3.17
C PRO A 113 -2.14 20.02 -3.43
N GLU A 114 -1.61 20.88 -4.31
CA GLU A 114 -0.20 20.87 -4.71
C GLU A 114 0.75 21.09 -3.55
N GLU A 115 0.38 21.93 -2.59
CA GLU A 115 1.17 22.30 -1.40
C GLU A 115 1.36 21.14 -0.42
N GLN A 116 0.62 20.05 -0.59
CA GLN A 116 0.80 18.85 0.21
C GLN A 116 1.90 17.93 -0.35
N PHE A 117 2.33 18.14 -1.60
CA PHE A 117 3.41 17.38 -2.20
C PHE A 117 4.79 17.96 -1.87
N GLU A 118 5.77 17.09 -1.68
CA GLU A 118 7.17 17.47 -1.78
C GLU A 118 7.47 17.81 -3.24
N LEU A 119 8.09 18.98 -3.48
CA LEU A 119 8.33 19.51 -4.80
C LEU A 119 9.81 19.41 -5.19
N LEU A 120 10.09 19.26 -6.48
CA LEU A 120 11.46 19.29 -7.00
C LEU A 120 12.10 20.66 -6.74
N ASP A 121 13.10 20.71 -5.86
CA ASP A 121 13.79 21.93 -5.45
C ASP A 121 12.83 23.07 -5.02
N GLY A 122 11.67 22.72 -4.45
CA GLY A 122 10.64 23.68 -4.05
C GLY A 122 9.91 24.36 -5.23
N ARG A 123 10.07 23.88 -6.47
CA ARG A 123 9.52 24.51 -7.68
C ARG A 123 8.03 24.24 -7.86
N ALA A 124 7.20 25.18 -7.45
CA ALA A 124 5.73 25.10 -7.53
C ALA A 124 5.18 24.94 -8.97
N ASN A 125 5.98 25.22 -10.00
CA ASN A 125 5.57 25.08 -11.40
C ASN A 125 5.89 23.69 -12.00
N MET A 126 6.57 22.82 -11.24
CA MET A 126 6.96 21.49 -11.71
C MET A 126 6.06 20.38 -11.13
N ILE A 127 4.78 20.67 -11.00
CA ILE A 127 3.75 19.73 -10.61
C ILE A 127 2.50 19.96 -11.46
N THR A 128 1.86 18.88 -11.91
CA THR A 128 0.56 18.96 -12.59
C THR A 128 -0.49 19.47 -11.60
N LYS A 129 -1.11 20.60 -11.93
CA LYS A 129 -2.11 21.24 -11.08
C LYS A 129 -3.32 20.35 -10.87
N MET A 130 -3.89 20.40 -9.65
CA MET A 130 -4.97 19.49 -9.22
C MET A 130 -6.14 19.42 -10.23
N PRO A 131 -6.71 20.55 -10.72
CA PRO A 131 -7.81 20.45 -11.70
C PRO A 131 -7.41 19.77 -13.01
N VAL A 132 -6.19 20.03 -13.51
CA VAL A 132 -5.66 19.39 -14.73
C VAL A 132 -5.44 17.91 -14.49
N ARG A 133 -4.86 17.54 -13.35
CA ARG A 133 -4.62 16.15 -12.95
C ARG A 133 -5.93 15.35 -12.89
N LEU A 134 -6.95 15.86 -12.21
CA LEU A 134 -8.24 15.20 -12.07
C LEU A 134 -8.97 15.04 -13.40
N LEU A 135 -8.94 16.08 -14.24
CA LEU A 135 -9.54 16.02 -15.57
C LEU A 135 -8.83 14.95 -16.43
N SER A 136 -7.49 14.93 -16.43
CA SER A 136 -6.71 13.92 -17.15
C SER A 136 -7.04 12.50 -16.72
N LEU A 137 -7.08 12.24 -15.40
CA LEU A 137 -7.43 10.92 -14.87
C LEU A 137 -8.87 10.51 -15.22
N SER A 138 -9.81 11.46 -15.25
CA SER A 138 -11.19 11.21 -15.68
C SER A 138 -11.28 10.79 -17.15
N LEU A 139 -10.47 11.39 -18.03
CA LEU A 139 -10.48 11.09 -19.47
C LEU A 139 -9.78 9.77 -19.83
N LEU A 140 -8.90 9.26 -18.96
CA LEU A 140 -8.14 8.03 -19.23
C LEU A 140 -8.95 6.73 -19.03
N ASP A 141 -10.17 6.79 -18.50
CA ASP A 141 -11.03 5.62 -18.20
C ASP A 141 -10.30 4.51 -17.40
N LEU A 142 -9.56 4.91 -16.36
CA LEU A 142 -8.67 4.03 -15.61
C LEU A 142 -9.38 2.90 -14.85
N ARG A 143 -10.68 3.02 -14.61
CA ARG A 143 -11.48 1.96 -13.97
C ARG A 143 -11.44 0.65 -14.75
N ASN A 144 -11.38 0.74 -16.08
CA ASN A 144 -11.41 -0.40 -17.00
C ASN A 144 -10.02 -0.78 -17.52
N ARG A 145 -8.96 -0.20 -16.94
CA ARG A 145 -7.56 -0.48 -17.32
C ARG A 145 -6.87 -1.29 -16.23
N SER A 146 -5.86 -2.05 -16.61
CA SER A 146 -5.00 -2.80 -15.67
C SER A 146 -3.64 -2.15 -15.46
N VAL A 147 -3.17 -1.37 -16.46
CA VAL A 147 -1.83 -0.75 -16.46
C VAL A 147 -1.94 0.73 -16.81
N MET A 148 -1.15 1.56 -16.14
CA MET A 148 -0.96 2.97 -16.46
C MET A 148 0.54 3.29 -16.51
N TRP A 149 0.96 4.01 -17.54
CA TRP A 149 2.29 4.60 -17.63
C TRP A 149 2.21 6.10 -17.38
N ASP A 150 3.06 6.60 -16.52
CA ASP A 150 3.22 8.04 -16.23
C ASP A 150 4.62 8.47 -16.66
N VAL A 151 4.71 9.09 -17.82
CA VAL A 151 5.99 9.47 -18.44
C VAL A 151 6.32 10.92 -18.10
N GLY A 152 7.43 11.14 -17.37
CA GLY A 152 7.81 12.44 -16.84
C GLY A 152 7.09 12.77 -15.52
N PHE A 153 7.01 11.80 -14.59
CA PHE A 153 6.20 11.91 -13.37
C PHE A 153 6.64 13.04 -12.41
N CYS A 154 7.88 13.51 -12.46
CA CYS A 154 8.46 14.56 -11.63
C CYS A 154 8.21 14.36 -10.11
N THR A 155 7.10 14.88 -9.57
CA THR A 155 6.69 14.73 -8.16
C THR A 155 5.91 13.45 -7.87
N GLY A 156 5.50 12.71 -8.90
CA GLY A 156 4.63 11.55 -8.78
C GLY A 156 3.14 11.86 -8.55
N SER A 157 2.74 13.13 -8.64
CA SER A 157 1.39 13.56 -8.26
C SER A 157 0.28 12.87 -9.07
N VAL A 158 0.48 12.67 -10.38
CA VAL A 158 -0.47 11.97 -11.27
C VAL A 158 -0.56 10.50 -10.90
N SER A 159 0.58 9.82 -10.78
CA SER A 159 0.67 8.41 -10.39
C SER A 159 0.03 8.15 -9.03
N ILE A 160 0.32 8.99 -8.03
CA ILE A 160 -0.21 8.85 -6.67
C ILE A 160 -1.73 9.04 -6.67
N GLU A 161 -2.24 10.11 -7.29
CA GLU A 161 -3.68 10.34 -7.40
C GLU A 161 -4.39 9.17 -8.10
N ALA A 162 -3.82 8.68 -9.23
CA ALA A 162 -4.34 7.52 -9.95
C ALA A 162 -4.38 6.26 -9.09
N LYS A 163 -3.29 5.95 -8.39
CA LYS A 163 -3.19 4.74 -7.55
C LYS A 163 -4.15 4.77 -6.37
N LEU A 164 -4.34 5.92 -5.74
CA LEU A 164 -5.26 6.09 -4.62
C LEU A 164 -6.72 5.94 -5.05
N GLN A 165 -7.07 6.37 -6.26
CA GLN A 165 -8.43 6.25 -6.81
C GLN A 165 -8.70 4.88 -7.45
N PHE A 166 -7.68 4.26 -8.01
CA PHE A 166 -7.74 2.99 -8.74
C PHE A 166 -6.66 2.02 -8.22
N PRO A 167 -6.83 1.46 -7.01
CA PRO A 167 -5.80 0.64 -6.36
C PRO A 167 -5.38 -0.60 -7.15
N HIS A 168 -6.23 -1.11 -8.04
CA HIS A 168 -6.00 -2.27 -8.88
C HIS A 168 -4.94 -2.03 -9.98
N LEU A 169 -4.67 -0.76 -10.34
CA LEU A 169 -3.73 -0.44 -11.42
C LEU A 169 -2.29 -0.84 -11.11
N ASP A 170 -1.63 -1.42 -12.09
CA ASP A 170 -0.18 -1.49 -12.15
C ASP A 170 0.35 -0.20 -12.76
N ILE A 171 0.94 0.66 -11.93
CA ILE A 171 1.47 1.94 -12.38
C ILE A 171 2.97 1.84 -12.51
N VAL A 172 3.48 2.18 -13.72
CA VAL A 172 4.90 2.34 -14.00
C VAL A 172 5.16 3.80 -14.33
N ALA A 173 5.93 4.46 -13.48
CA ALA A 173 6.24 5.88 -13.56
C ALA A 173 7.69 6.07 -14.02
N PHE A 174 7.89 6.83 -15.11
CA PHE A 174 9.18 7.07 -15.75
C PHE A 174 9.62 8.52 -15.51
N GLU A 175 10.85 8.72 -15.09
CA GLU A 175 11.45 10.06 -14.95
C GLU A 175 12.94 10.00 -15.26
N LYS A 176 13.45 10.93 -16.04
CA LYS A 176 14.86 10.97 -16.40
C LYS A 176 15.77 11.55 -15.31
N ARG A 177 15.21 12.32 -14.38
CA ARG A 177 15.97 12.94 -13.29
C ARG A 177 16.05 11.98 -12.11
N GLU A 178 17.27 11.72 -11.61
CA GLU A 178 17.47 10.85 -10.44
C GLU A 178 16.72 11.35 -9.19
N ALA A 179 16.60 12.66 -9.01
CA ALA A 179 15.83 13.25 -7.91
C ALA A 179 14.35 12.82 -7.89
N GLY A 180 13.79 12.41 -9.03
CA GLY A 180 12.42 11.89 -9.12
C GLY A 180 12.19 10.66 -8.25
N ARG A 181 13.18 9.77 -8.11
CA ARG A 181 13.10 8.57 -7.26
C ARG A 181 12.74 8.92 -5.81
N GLN A 182 13.52 9.82 -5.22
CA GLN A 182 13.32 10.26 -3.85
C GLN A 182 12.00 11.00 -3.67
N LEU A 183 11.61 11.82 -4.65
CA LEU A 183 10.33 12.55 -4.62
C LEU A 183 9.13 11.59 -4.67
N MET A 184 9.15 10.60 -5.56
CA MET A 184 8.10 9.59 -5.63
C MET A 184 7.99 8.81 -4.31
N GLU A 185 9.11 8.39 -3.74
CA GLU A 185 9.14 7.66 -2.47
C GLU A 185 8.57 8.50 -1.34
N THR A 186 9.07 9.74 -1.16
CA THR A 186 8.62 10.67 -0.11
C THR A 186 7.12 10.94 -0.22
N ASN A 187 6.63 11.26 -1.41
CA ASN A 187 5.22 11.53 -1.64
C ASN A 187 4.35 10.28 -1.49
N SER A 188 4.81 9.12 -1.98
CA SER A 188 4.10 7.84 -1.81
C SER A 188 3.94 7.45 -0.34
N HIS A 189 4.96 7.62 0.48
CA HIS A 189 4.89 7.40 1.93
C HIS A 189 3.92 8.40 2.60
N ARG A 190 4.04 9.69 2.29
CA ARG A 190 3.18 10.76 2.82
C ARG A 190 1.69 10.48 2.60
N PHE A 191 1.33 10.05 1.40
CA PHE A 191 -0.08 9.80 1.04
C PHE A 191 -0.54 8.35 1.28
N GLY A 192 0.34 7.47 1.75
CA GLY A 192 0.03 6.05 1.95
C GLY A 192 -0.32 5.35 0.64
N CYS A 193 0.52 5.55 -0.35
CA CYS A 193 0.33 5.08 -1.71
C CYS A 193 1.43 4.08 -2.12
N PRO A 194 1.42 2.83 -1.61
CA PRO A 194 2.37 1.80 -2.03
C PRO A 194 2.09 1.28 -3.44
N GLY A 195 3.07 0.60 -4.03
CA GLY A 195 2.90 -0.21 -5.23
C GLY A 195 2.98 0.55 -6.55
N ILE A 196 3.66 1.72 -6.60
CA ILE A 196 4.05 2.39 -7.85
C ILE A 196 5.47 1.94 -8.20
N THR A 197 5.66 1.42 -9.41
CA THR A 197 6.98 1.07 -9.95
C THR A 197 7.62 2.31 -10.54
N THR A 198 8.80 2.69 -10.04
CA THR A 198 9.54 3.87 -10.50
C THR A 198 10.74 3.45 -11.35
N VAL A 199 10.82 3.97 -12.54
CA VAL A 199 11.92 3.75 -13.49
C VAL A 199 12.61 5.09 -13.77
N ILE A 200 13.91 5.17 -13.45
CA ILE A 200 14.71 6.37 -13.73
C ILE A 200 15.56 6.12 -14.98
N GLY A 201 15.41 7.00 -15.96
CA GLY A 201 16.07 6.95 -17.25
C GLY A 201 15.27 7.69 -18.32
N ASP A 202 15.86 7.85 -19.50
CA ASP A 202 15.10 8.39 -20.63
C ASP A 202 14.12 7.32 -21.12
N PHE A 203 12.85 7.68 -21.21
CA PHE A 203 11.79 6.75 -21.65
C PHE A 203 12.03 6.16 -23.04
N LEU A 204 12.76 6.90 -23.90
CA LEU A 204 13.07 6.45 -25.26
C LEU A 204 14.19 5.40 -25.30
N ASP A 205 14.96 5.26 -24.22
CA ASP A 205 16.11 4.34 -24.13
C ASP A 205 15.80 3.06 -23.33
N ILE A 206 14.55 2.90 -22.84
CA ILE A 206 14.11 1.80 -21.96
C ILE A 206 13.27 0.74 -22.75
#